data_f7a6b8aba0f76c171041f8e408b3be7b
#
_entry.id   f7a6b8aba0f76c171041f8e408b3be7b
#
_cell.length_a   1.000
_cell.length_b   1.000
_cell.length_c   1.000
_cell.angle_alpha   90.00
_cell.angle_beta   90.00
_cell.angle_gamma   90.00
#
_symmetry.space_group_name_H-M   'P 1'
#
loop_
_entity.id
_entity.type
_entity.pdbx_description
1 polymer ?
#
loop_
_entity_poly.entity_id
_entity_poly.type
_entity_poly.pdbx_seq_one_letter_code
_entity_poly.pdbx_strand_id
1 'polypeptide(L)'
;GAACVTGISTSSTNFFLNSASKVVTASDASIFIEGGFGKLTLQTGDYAGGVSAIGDAGDAADLDVDGLAVIVEGVGLLGANPFVAVDLAPASAPSNLEILTGGTIDMGGLSASVDVMLNSSNVVDIASWDLGLDYAMGDMSVAFAYDSQNDWGMSASMGIAGFGVDATIYNKATEDHEKNGLFYSVGASTSLNGFGLSLGVDQDMQPTVGLSKSMGGLSIYAGYDAADEGGKVGATLSF
;
A
#
# COMPACT_ATOMS: atom_id res chain seq x y z
N GLY A 1 4.06 -12.01 33.23
CA GLY A 1 5.22 -12.22 32.38
C GLY A 1 4.85 -11.87 30.95
N ALA A 2 5.49 -10.87 30.34
CA ALA A 2 5.29 -10.55 28.93
C ALA A 2 5.86 -11.70 28.09
N ALA A 3 5.05 -12.31 27.24
CA ALA A 3 5.53 -13.28 26.26
C ALA A 3 6.30 -12.50 25.18
N CYS A 4 7.55 -12.87 24.97
CA CYS A 4 8.33 -12.36 23.84
C CYS A 4 8.20 -13.37 22.69
N VAL A 5 7.76 -12.90 21.53
CA VAL A 5 7.70 -13.72 20.31
C VAL A 5 8.83 -13.27 19.41
N THR A 6 9.58 -14.23 18.88
CA THR A 6 10.61 -13.99 17.87
C THR A 6 10.21 -14.71 16.60
N GLY A 7 10.33 -14.06 15.46
CA GLY A 7 10.00 -14.65 14.17
C GLY A 7 11.01 -14.27 13.08
N ILE A 8 11.06 -15.09 12.06
CA ILE A 8 11.79 -14.83 10.81
C ILE A 8 10.75 -14.96 9.71
N SER A 9 10.59 -13.92 8.90
CA SER A 9 9.71 -13.93 7.74
C SER A 9 10.52 -13.64 6.48
N THR A 10 10.15 -14.33 5.39
CA THR A 10 10.66 -14.04 4.05
C THR A 10 9.46 -13.94 3.11
N SER A 11 9.28 -12.82 2.46
CA SER A 11 8.12 -12.58 1.57
C SER A 11 8.33 -13.12 0.16
N SER A 12 9.57 -13.42 -0.24
CA SER A 12 9.89 -13.91 -1.58
C SER A 12 10.50 -15.32 -1.54
N THR A 13 10.01 -16.20 -2.40
CA THR A 13 10.47 -17.59 -2.58
C THR A 13 11.69 -17.72 -3.49
N ASN A 14 12.31 -16.64 -3.90
CA ASN A 14 13.47 -16.67 -4.77
C ASN A 14 14.78 -16.76 -3.98
N PHE A 15 15.12 -17.96 -3.48
CA PHE A 15 16.46 -18.28 -3.06
C PHE A 15 17.34 -18.57 -4.28
N PHE A 16 18.13 -17.61 -4.72
CA PHE A 16 19.18 -17.87 -5.71
C PHE A 16 20.47 -18.30 -5.01
N LEU A 17 20.78 -19.60 -5.05
CA LEU A 17 22.12 -20.09 -4.77
C LEU A 17 22.97 -19.81 -6.01
N ASN A 18 23.72 -18.72 -6.01
CA ASN A 18 24.78 -18.54 -7.00
C ASN A 18 25.98 -19.41 -6.59
N SER A 19 26.19 -20.50 -7.32
CA SER A 19 27.24 -21.47 -7.05
C SER A 19 28.65 -20.90 -7.19
N ALA A 20 28.83 -19.74 -7.78
CA ALA A 20 30.13 -19.11 -7.98
C ALA A 20 30.60 -18.25 -6.79
N SER A 21 29.70 -17.69 -5.99
CA SER A 21 30.06 -16.74 -4.92
C SER A 21 29.69 -17.20 -3.50
N LYS A 22 28.93 -18.27 -3.34
CA LYS A 22 28.37 -18.73 -2.05
C LYS A 22 27.60 -17.65 -1.27
N VAL A 23 27.09 -16.65 -1.96
CA VAL A 23 26.26 -15.59 -1.38
C VAL A 23 24.81 -16.00 -1.50
N VAL A 24 24.13 -16.12 -0.38
CA VAL A 24 22.67 -16.22 -0.33
C VAL A 24 22.15 -14.79 -0.29
N THR A 25 21.56 -14.34 -1.38
CA THR A 25 20.81 -13.09 -1.41
C THR A 25 19.35 -13.42 -1.14
N ALA A 26 18.84 -13.00 0.01
CA ALA A 26 17.42 -12.96 0.28
C ALA A 26 16.95 -11.53 -0.03
N SER A 27 16.00 -11.37 -0.95
CA SER A 27 15.18 -10.16 -1.02
C SER A 27 14.09 -10.27 0.03
N ASP A 28 13.76 -9.19 0.68
CA ASP A 28 12.63 -9.08 1.63
C ASP A 28 12.69 -10.06 2.82
N ALA A 29 13.86 -10.19 3.43
CA ALA A 29 14.03 -10.97 4.64
C ALA A 29 13.85 -10.10 5.89
N SER A 30 13.15 -10.59 6.90
CA SER A 30 13.03 -9.89 8.18
C SER A 30 13.25 -10.80 9.38
N ILE A 31 13.81 -10.21 10.44
CA ILE A 31 13.93 -10.81 11.77
C ILE A 31 13.27 -9.85 12.75
N PHE A 32 12.39 -10.34 13.62
CA PHE A 32 11.72 -9.48 14.56
C PHE A 32 11.66 -10.04 15.99
N ILE A 33 11.52 -9.13 16.94
CA ILE A 33 11.24 -9.42 18.35
C ILE A 33 10.00 -8.61 18.73
N GLU A 34 8.98 -9.28 19.26
CA GLU A 34 7.71 -8.66 19.64
C GLU A 34 7.40 -8.96 21.12
N GLY A 35 6.81 -8.00 21.81
CA GLY A 35 6.44 -8.13 23.21
C GLY A 35 5.59 -6.97 23.70
N GLY A 36 5.45 -6.81 25.01
CA GLY A 36 4.69 -5.72 25.61
C GLY A 36 5.23 -4.30 25.35
N PHE A 37 6.38 -4.18 24.72
CA PHE A 37 6.98 -2.91 24.28
C PHE A 37 6.67 -2.54 22.83
N GLY A 38 6.01 -3.45 22.08
CA GLY A 38 5.81 -3.34 20.63
C GLY A 38 6.62 -4.37 19.87
N LYS A 39 6.99 -4.05 18.63
CA LYS A 39 7.74 -4.92 17.73
C LYS A 39 8.98 -4.18 17.22
N LEU A 40 10.13 -4.83 17.31
CA LEU A 40 11.39 -4.40 16.71
C LEU A 40 11.69 -5.34 15.54
N THR A 41 11.84 -4.79 14.35
CA THR A 41 12.14 -5.55 13.13
C THR A 41 13.45 -5.06 12.52
N LEU A 42 14.26 -5.98 12.08
CA LEU A 42 15.36 -5.73 11.14
C LEU A 42 14.98 -6.38 9.82
N GLN A 43 14.90 -5.62 8.74
CA GLN A 43 14.51 -6.16 7.42
C GLN A 43 15.37 -5.62 6.30
N THR A 44 15.36 -6.38 5.19
CA THR A 44 15.82 -5.94 3.87
C THR A 44 14.63 -5.85 2.96
N GLY A 45 14.57 -4.84 2.09
CA GLY A 45 13.44 -4.55 1.22
C GLY A 45 12.64 -3.33 1.72
N ASP A 46 11.60 -3.02 1.02
CA ASP A 46 10.85 -1.79 1.20
C ASP A 46 9.97 -1.83 2.45
N TYR A 47 9.91 -0.73 3.16
CA TYR A 47 8.96 -0.49 4.25
C TYR A 47 8.23 0.82 3.98
N ALA A 48 6.97 0.72 3.63
CA ALA A 48 6.08 1.86 3.43
C ALA A 48 5.33 2.22 4.72
N GLY A 49 4.84 3.43 4.80
CA GLY A 49 4.03 3.92 5.90
C GLY A 49 2.63 3.31 6.01
N GLY A 50 1.79 3.91 6.84
CA GLY A 50 0.42 3.45 7.12
C GLY A 50 -0.66 4.18 6.33
N VAL A 51 -0.35 5.18 5.53
CA VAL A 51 -1.30 5.91 4.70
C VAL A 51 -1.64 5.08 3.46
N SER A 52 -2.95 4.93 3.19
CA SER A 52 -3.41 4.23 1.99
C SER A 52 -3.47 5.21 0.81
N ALA A 53 -2.73 4.94 -0.23
CA ALA A 53 -2.74 5.75 -1.45
C ALA A 53 -4.09 5.70 -2.19
N ILE A 54 -4.51 6.83 -2.73
CA ILE A 54 -5.70 6.96 -3.59
C ILE A 54 -5.26 7.63 -4.91
N GLY A 55 -5.04 6.83 -5.93
CA GLY A 55 -4.31 7.27 -7.11
C GLY A 55 -2.87 7.62 -6.73
N ASP A 56 -2.46 8.85 -6.97
CA ASP A 56 -1.13 9.34 -6.56
C ASP A 56 -1.15 10.07 -5.20
N ALA A 57 -2.32 10.37 -4.64
CA ALA A 57 -2.44 11.01 -3.33
C ALA A 57 -2.17 10.01 -2.21
N GLY A 58 -1.40 10.41 -1.21
CA GLY A 58 -0.95 9.53 -0.12
C GLY A 58 0.17 8.58 -0.54
N ASP A 59 0.85 8.87 -1.63
CA ASP A 59 2.03 8.18 -2.16
C ASP A 59 3.07 9.23 -2.57
N ALA A 60 3.36 10.16 -1.65
CA ALA A 60 4.39 11.17 -1.91
C ALA A 60 5.72 10.48 -2.18
N ALA A 61 6.45 11.01 -3.14
CA ALA A 61 7.73 10.43 -3.54
C ALA A 61 8.65 10.24 -2.33
N ASP A 62 9.29 9.08 -2.27
CA ASP A 62 10.27 8.70 -1.27
C ASP A 62 9.71 8.52 0.18
N LEU A 63 8.43 8.14 0.35
CA LEU A 63 7.86 7.75 1.65
C LEU A 63 7.99 6.26 1.96
N ASP A 64 9.02 5.66 1.48
CA ASP A 64 9.44 4.30 1.79
C ASP A 64 10.90 4.26 2.26
N VAL A 65 11.24 3.25 3.03
CA VAL A 65 12.60 2.95 3.44
C VAL A 65 13.05 1.71 2.69
N ASP A 66 14.00 1.92 1.77
CA ASP A 66 14.56 0.89 0.92
C ASP A 66 15.81 0.25 1.53
N GLY A 67 15.97 -1.05 1.40
CA GLY A 67 17.22 -1.70 1.75
C GLY A 67 17.26 -2.29 3.15
N LEU A 68 18.30 -1.97 3.96
CA LEU A 68 18.45 -2.50 5.32
C LEU A 68 17.86 -1.53 6.35
N ALA A 69 16.69 -1.84 6.87
CA ALA A 69 15.96 -1.00 7.80
C ALA A 69 15.85 -1.60 9.21
N VAL A 70 15.88 -0.73 10.23
CA VAL A 70 15.44 -1.03 11.58
C VAL A 70 14.10 -0.33 11.81
N ILE A 71 13.07 -1.12 12.14
CA ILE A 71 11.71 -0.65 12.32
C ILE A 71 11.28 -0.90 13.77
N VAL A 72 10.73 0.11 14.40
CA VAL A 72 10.13 0.03 15.73
C VAL A 72 8.66 0.38 15.59
N GLU A 73 7.79 -0.60 15.85
CA GLU A 73 6.34 -0.42 15.89
C GLU A 73 5.88 -0.43 17.33
N GLY A 74 5.18 0.62 17.76
CA GLY A 74 4.69 0.74 19.12
C GLY A 74 3.48 -0.14 19.37
N VAL A 75 3.25 -0.47 20.65
CA VAL A 75 1.98 -1.05 21.09
C VAL A 75 0.94 0.05 21.06
N GLY A 76 -0.27 -0.25 20.59
CA GLY A 76 -1.38 0.68 20.53
C GLY A 76 -1.57 1.46 21.83
N LEU A 77 -1.10 2.68 21.87
CA LEU A 77 -1.26 3.60 22.99
C LEU A 77 -2.44 4.52 22.68
N LEU A 78 -3.49 4.43 23.46
CA LEU A 78 -4.72 5.21 23.24
C LEU A 78 -5.37 5.01 21.85
N GLY A 79 -5.22 3.82 21.25
CA GLY A 79 -5.71 3.53 19.90
C GLY A 79 -4.74 3.95 18.76
N ALA A 80 -3.59 4.51 19.11
CA ALA A 80 -2.57 4.85 18.13
C ALA A 80 -1.55 3.71 17.97
N ASN A 81 -1.13 3.46 16.73
CA ASN A 81 -0.09 2.50 16.38
C ASN A 81 1.08 3.26 15.74
N PRO A 82 1.95 3.89 16.53
CA PRO A 82 3.09 4.65 16.03
C PRO A 82 4.19 3.72 15.53
N PHE A 83 4.93 4.17 14.53
CA PHE A 83 6.13 3.48 14.07
C PHE A 83 7.27 4.47 13.78
N VAL A 84 8.49 3.94 13.75
CA VAL A 84 9.71 4.59 13.25
C VAL A 84 10.50 3.55 12.48
N ALA A 85 10.83 3.83 11.25
CA ALA A 85 11.74 3.05 10.42
C ALA A 85 12.97 3.88 10.10
N VAL A 86 14.15 3.30 10.22
CA VAL A 86 15.43 3.95 9.94
C VAL A 86 16.17 3.14 8.91
N ASP A 87 16.47 3.73 7.78
CA ASP A 87 17.34 3.13 6.78
C ASP A 87 18.81 3.19 7.25
N LEU A 88 19.44 2.03 7.34
CA LEU A 88 20.85 1.88 7.73
C LEU A 88 21.79 1.95 6.54
N ALA A 89 21.29 1.88 5.30
CA ALA A 89 22.10 1.87 4.09
C ALA A 89 21.32 2.44 2.90
N PRO A 90 20.89 3.73 2.94
CA PRO A 90 20.09 4.32 1.88
C PRO A 90 20.82 4.26 0.54
N ALA A 91 20.14 3.74 -0.47
CA ALA A 91 20.72 3.53 -1.80
C ALA A 91 20.98 4.86 -2.53
N SER A 92 20.11 5.84 -2.28
CA SER A 92 20.11 7.14 -2.96
C SER A 92 21.20 8.10 -2.46
N ALA A 93 21.59 8.00 -1.18
CA ALA A 93 22.57 8.89 -0.56
C ALA A 93 23.20 8.23 0.68
N PRO A 94 24.26 7.42 0.52
CA PRO A 94 24.84 6.65 1.62
C PRO A 94 25.43 7.49 2.78
N SER A 95 25.45 8.82 2.65
CA SER A 95 25.84 9.75 3.71
C SER A 95 24.66 10.37 4.46
N ASN A 96 23.43 10.13 4.03
CA ASN A 96 22.22 10.68 4.63
C ASN A 96 21.52 9.60 5.45
N LEU A 97 20.91 10.00 6.55
CA LEU A 97 20.02 9.16 7.34
C LEU A 97 18.59 9.41 6.87
N GLU A 98 17.90 8.38 6.46
CA GLU A 98 16.47 8.42 6.12
C GLU A 98 15.67 7.80 7.25
N ILE A 99 14.68 8.53 7.74
CA ILE A 99 13.82 8.11 8.84
C ILE A 99 12.38 8.31 8.42
N LEU A 100 11.66 7.22 8.22
CA LEU A 100 10.22 7.24 8.07
C LEU A 100 9.57 7.08 9.44
N THR A 101 8.68 7.96 9.81
CA THR A 101 7.93 7.89 11.06
C THR A 101 6.48 8.26 10.84
N GLY A 102 5.60 7.64 11.58
CA GLY A 102 4.18 7.90 11.44
C GLY A 102 3.35 7.08 12.41
N GLY A 103 2.13 6.89 12.05
CA GLY A 103 1.22 6.04 12.79
C GLY A 103 -0.23 6.20 12.40
N THR A 104 -1.03 5.25 12.82
CA THR A 104 -2.47 5.21 12.60
C THR A 104 -3.20 5.28 13.93
N ILE A 105 -4.31 6.01 13.98
CA ILE A 105 -5.23 6.08 15.13
C ILE A 105 -6.58 5.53 14.68
N ASP A 106 -7.07 4.49 15.36
CA ASP A 106 -8.37 3.89 15.12
C ASP A 106 -9.40 4.38 16.13
N MET A 107 -10.50 4.93 15.64
CA MET A 107 -11.57 5.54 16.44
C MET A 107 -12.94 4.94 16.08
N GLY A 108 -13.08 3.63 16.16
CA GLY A 108 -14.39 2.98 16.01
C GLY A 108 -15.02 3.15 14.60
N GLY A 109 -14.31 2.73 13.57
CA GLY A 109 -14.74 2.82 12.17
C GLY A 109 -14.13 4.01 11.41
N LEU A 110 -13.54 4.98 12.12
CA LEU A 110 -12.70 6.01 11.55
C LEU A 110 -11.25 5.69 11.88
N SER A 111 -10.38 5.66 10.88
CA SER A 111 -8.93 5.55 11.01
C SER A 111 -8.29 6.80 10.43
N ALA A 112 -7.31 7.33 11.12
CA ALA A 112 -6.51 8.47 10.66
C ALA A 112 -5.04 8.08 10.70
N SER A 113 -4.32 8.27 9.61
CA SER A 113 -2.92 7.94 9.46
C SER A 113 -2.10 9.15 9.02
N VAL A 114 -0.85 9.17 9.43
CA VAL A 114 0.13 10.16 9.03
C VAL A 114 1.48 9.49 8.89
N ASP A 115 2.19 9.80 7.81
CA ASP A 115 3.56 9.37 7.56
C ASP A 115 4.43 10.58 7.24
N VAL A 116 5.65 10.58 7.72
CA VAL A 116 6.61 11.69 7.56
C VAL A 116 7.99 11.11 7.31
N MET A 117 8.59 11.49 6.19
CA MET A 117 9.98 11.20 5.88
C MET A 117 10.88 12.35 6.35
N LEU A 118 11.86 12.02 7.15
CA LEU A 118 12.91 12.91 7.58
C LEU A 118 14.20 12.54 6.85
N ASN A 119 14.84 13.52 6.24
CA ASN A 119 16.14 13.35 5.59
C ASN A 119 17.20 14.17 6.36
N SER A 120 18.38 13.58 6.55
CA SER A 120 19.48 14.19 7.30
C SER A 120 20.75 14.26 6.45
N SER A 121 20.86 15.24 5.57
CA SER A 121 22.13 15.54 4.88
C SER A 121 23.11 16.36 5.73
N ASN A 122 22.64 17.36 6.46
CA ASN A 122 23.39 18.19 7.41
C ASN A 122 22.51 18.70 8.55
N VAL A 123 21.22 18.80 8.31
CA VAL A 123 20.18 19.21 9.27
C VAL A 123 19.00 18.30 9.03
N VAL A 124 18.36 17.82 10.08
CA VAL A 124 17.12 17.03 9.93
C VAL A 124 16.04 17.93 9.35
N ASP A 125 15.51 17.55 8.20
CA ASP A 125 14.45 18.26 7.49
C ASP A 125 13.33 17.30 7.13
N ILE A 126 12.10 17.82 6.97
CA ILE A 126 10.97 17.05 6.47
C ILE A 126 11.10 17.00 4.95
N ALA A 127 11.35 15.81 4.41
CA ALA A 127 11.46 15.60 2.96
C ALA A 127 10.07 15.49 2.33
N SER A 128 9.21 14.67 2.91
CA SER A 128 7.84 14.43 2.44
C SER A 128 6.92 14.02 3.59
N TRP A 129 5.63 14.09 3.38
CA TRP A 129 4.62 13.63 4.34
C TRP A 129 3.30 13.32 3.65
N ASP A 130 2.55 12.37 4.24
CA ASP A 130 1.23 11.94 3.80
C ASP A 130 0.24 11.95 4.95
N LEU A 131 -1.03 12.17 4.61
CA LEU A 131 -2.18 12.09 5.50
C LEU A 131 -3.24 11.16 4.89
N GLY A 132 -3.80 10.27 5.69
CA GLY A 132 -4.89 9.40 5.33
C GLY A 132 -6.05 9.47 6.33
N LEU A 133 -7.27 9.39 5.83
CA LEU A 133 -8.48 9.22 6.61
C LEU A 133 -9.32 8.12 5.97
N ASP A 134 -9.64 7.08 6.71
CA ASP A 134 -10.49 5.98 6.30
C ASP A 134 -11.69 5.87 7.23
N TYR A 135 -12.88 5.77 6.66
CA TYR A 135 -14.11 5.57 7.41
C TYR A 135 -14.88 4.38 6.86
N ALA A 136 -15.19 3.44 7.73
CA ALA A 136 -15.97 2.25 7.40
C ALA A 136 -17.21 2.14 8.29
N MET A 137 -18.38 1.95 7.69
CA MET A 137 -19.65 1.76 8.38
C MET A 137 -20.52 0.74 7.63
N GLY A 138 -20.65 -0.47 8.17
CA GLY A 138 -21.36 -1.56 7.51
C GLY A 138 -20.73 -1.89 6.16
N ASP A 139 -21.52 -1.86 5.09
CA ASP A 139 -21.07 -2.14 3.72
C ASP A 139 -20.59 -0.89 2.97
N MET A 140 -20.35 0.22 3.66
CA MET A 140 -19.87 1.47 3.11
C MET A 140 -18.46 1.77 3.63
N SER A 141 -17.58 2.21 2.74
CA SER A 141 -16.30 2.83 3.11
C SER A 141 -16.07 4.11 2.33
N VAL A 142 -15.37 5.05 2.96
CA VAL A 142 -14.89 6.29 2.33
C VAL A 142 -13.47 6.50 2.80
N ALA A 143 -12.58 6.82 1.87
CA ALA A 143 -11.20 7.16 2.19
C ALA A 143 -10.83 8.51 1.58
N PHE A 144 -9.88 9.18 2.21
CA PHE A 144 -9.27 10.42 1.76
C PHE A 144 -7.78 10.34 1.99
N ALA A 145 -6.98 10.79 1.02
CA ALA A 145 -5.54 10.95 1.12
C ALA A 145 -5.12 12.33 0.64
N TYR A 146 -4.02 12.84 1.23
CA TYR A 146 -3.42 14.11 0.86
C TYR A 146 -1.93 14.08 1.21
N ASP A 147 -1.08 14.67 0.39
CA ASP A 147 0.37 14.60 0.53
C ASP A 147 1.09 15.94 0.38
N SER A 148 2.40 15.89 0.60
CA SER A 148 3.30 17.05 0.53
C SER A 148 3.50 17.58 -0.90
N GLN A 149 3.12 16.82 -1.94
CA GLN A 149 3.17 17.23 -3.34
C GLN A 149 1.88 17.97 -3.76
N ASN A 150 0.93 18.16 -2.82
CA ASN A 150 -0.41 18.70 -2.99
C ASN A 150 -1.33 17.80 -3.83
N ASP A 151 -1.02 16.51 -3.88
CA ASP A 151 -1.92 15.53 -4.44
C ASP A 151 -2.98 15.17 -3.40
N TRP A 152 -4.22 15.05 -3.85
CA TRP A 152 -5.33 14.63 -3.01
C TRP A 152 -6.21 13.62 -3.73
N GLY A 153 -6.77 12.72 -2.97
CA GLY A 153 -7.66 11.70 -3.49
C GLY A 153 -8.80 11.38 -2.53
N MET A 154 -9.90 10.93 -3.08
CA MET A 154 -11.04 10.39 -2.34
C MET A 154 -11.51 9.12 -3.03
N SER A 155 -11.84 8.11 -2.24
CA SER A 155 -12.52 6.92 -2.72
C SER A 155 -13.74 6.63 -1.86
N ALA A 156 -14.75 6.02 -2.46
CA ALA A 156 -15.93 5.54 -1.75
C ALA A 156 -16.35 4.20 -2.32
N SER A 157 -16.76 3.28 -1.46
CA SER A 157 -17.37 2.03 -1.87
C SER A 157 -18.62 1.73 -1.07
N MET A 158 -19.59 1.05 -1.68
CA MET A 158 -20.84 0.68 -1.03
C MET A 158 -21.41 -0.61 -1.61
N GLY A 159 -21.91 -1.47 -0.72
CA GLY A 159 -22.69 -2.65 -1.08
C GLY A 159 -24.18 -2.32 -1.19
N ILE A 160 -24.80 -2.55 -2.35
CA ILE A 160 -26.23 -2.29 -2.56
C ILE A 160 -26.87 -3.51 -3.24
N ALA A 161 -27.75 -4.21 -2.57
CA ALA A 161 -28.57 -5.29 -3.14
C ALA A 161 -27.74 -6.37 -3.86
N GLY A 162 -26.56 -6.70 -3.34
CA GLY A 162 -25.66 -7.72 -3.91
C GLY A 162 -24.72 -7.18 -5.00
N PHE A 163 -24.73 -5.86 -5.24
CA PHE A 163 -23.75 -5.16 -6.05
C PHE A 163 -22.78 -4.40 -5.14
N GLY A 164 -21.50 -4.46 -5.43
CA GLY A 164 -20.52 -3.50 -4.95
C GLY A 164 -20.44 -2.34 -5.95
N VAL A 165 -20.47 -1.12 -5.46
CA VAL A 165 -20.27 0.10 -6.25
C VAL A 165 -19.09 0.84 -5.64
N ASP A 166 -18.16 1.27 -6.46
CA ASP A 166 -17.00 2.05 -6.06
C ASP A 166 -16.85 3.29 -6.94
N ALA A 167 -16.28 4.33 -6.36
CA ALA A 167 -15.92 5.54 -7.06
C ALA A 167 -14.63 6.09 -6.48
N THR A 168 -13.76 6.58 -7.34
CA THR A 168 -12.49 7.21 -6.98
C THR A 168 -12.36 8.52 -7.73
N ILE A 169 -11.84 9.54 -7.06
CA ILE A 169 -11.49 10.82 -7.64
C ILE A 169 -10.17 11.28 -7.00
N TYR A 170 -9.22 11.71 -7.81
CA TYR A 170 -7.96 12.26 -7.32
C TYR A 170 -7.39 13.28 -8.31
N ASN A 171 -6.56 14.18 -7.80
CA ASN A 171 -5.75 15.05 -8.64
C ASN A 171 -4.29 14.61 -8.61
N LYS A 172 -3.56 14.98 -9.64
CA LYS A 172 -2.11 14.84 -9.72
C LYS A 172 -1.51 16.22 -10.01
N ALA A 173 -0.70 16.71 -9.07
CA ALA A 173 -0.14 18.06 -9.12
C ALA A 173 1.30 18.11 -9.64
N THR A 174 2.00 16.99 -9.76
CA THR A 174 3.43 16.93 -10.14
C THR A 174 3.71 17.28 -11.59
N GLU A 175 4.79 18.03 -11.79
CA GLU A 175 5.18 18.65 -13.07
C GLU A 175 5.59 17.67 -14.20
N ASP A 176 5.87 16.41 -13.88
CA ASP A 176 6.48 15.45 -14.83
C ASP A 176 5.48 14.59 -15.62
N HIS A 177 4.18 14.82 -15.49
CA HIS A 177 3.18 14.02 -16.17
C HIS A 177 2.47 14.77 -17.29
N GLU A 178 2.40 14.16 -18.46
CA GLU A 178 1.70 14.67 -19.65
C GLU A 178 0.22 15.01 -19.42
N LYS A 179 -0.34 14.63 -18.25
CA LYS A 179 -1.71 14.90 -17.85
C LYS A 179 -1.76 15.36 -16.37
N ASN A 180 -1.45 16.61 -16.11
CA ASN A 180 -1.88 17.26 -14.86
C ASN A 180 -3.40 17.40 -14.93
N GLY A 181 -4.13 16.85 -13.97
CA GLY A 181 -5.58 16.97 -14.01
C GLY A 181 -6.31 16.18 -12.94
N LEU A 182 -7.61 16.31 -13.02
CA LEU A 182 -8.53 15.56 -12.18
C LEU A 182 -8.84 14.22 -12.85
N PHE A 183 -8.57 13.15 -12.13
CA PHE A 183 -8.88 11.77 -12.54
C PHE A 183 -10.07 11.28 -11.74
N TYR A 184 -10.96 10.52 -12.37
CA TYR A 184 -12.03 9.84 -11.67
C TYR A 184 -12.40 8.54 -12.34
N SER A 185 -12.88 7.59 -11.55
CA SER A 185 -13.43 6.33 -12.05
C SER A 185 -14.64 5.94 -11.23
N VAL A 186 -15.54 5.20 -11.86
CA VAL A 186 -16.69 4.57 -11.20
C VAL A 186 -16.75 3.12 -11.62
N GLY A 187 -16.92 2.24 -10.64
CA GLY A 187 -17.00 0.81 -10.82
C GLY A 187 -18.27 0.23 -10.25
N ALA A 188 -18.66 -0.92 -10.78
CA ALA A 188 -19.69 -1.76 -10.20
C ALA A 188 -19.29 -3.23 -10.35
N SER A 189 -19.51 -4.02 -9.32
CA SER A 189 -19.20 -5.42 -9.32
C SER A 189 -20.33 -6.25 -8.69
N THR A 190 -20.47 -7.49 -9.12
CA THR A 190 -21.42 -8.44 -8.51
C THR A 190 -20.93 -9.86 -8.67
N SER A 191 -21.50 -10.77 -7.90
CA SER A 191 -21.26 -12.20 -8.03
C SER A 191 -22.57 -12.92 -8.36
N LEU A 192 -22.61 -13.60 -9.47
CA LEU A 192 -23.77 -14.38 -9.92
C LEU A 192 -23.37 -15.84 -10.18
N ASN A 193 -23.94 -16.78 -9.44
CA ASN A 193 -23.65 -18.21 -9.58
C ASN A 193 -22.15 -18.57 -9.51
N GLY A 194 -21.40 -17.85 -8.69
CA GLY A 194 -19.95 -18.03 -8.53
C GLY A 194 -19.11 -17.44 -9.66
N PHE A 195 -19.71 -16.65 -10.54
CA PHE A 195 -19.00 -15.77 -11.46
C PHE A 195 -18.95 -14.36 -10.87
N GLY A 196 -17.76 -13.77 -10.82
CA GLY A 196 -17.58 -12.35 -10.56
C GLY A 196 -17.68 -11.58 -11.86
N LEU A 197 -18.49 -10.54 -11.89
CA LEU A 197 -18.62 -9.59 -12.99
C LEU A 197 -18.25 -8.21 -12.46
N SER A 198 -17.42 -7.48 -13.20
CA SER A 198 -17.08 -6.08 -12.91
C SER A 198 -17.22 -5.22 -14.17
N LEU A 199 -17.68 -4.01 -13.96
CA LEU A 199 -17.80 -2.97 -14.98
C LEU A 199 -17.21 -1.70 -14.39
N GLY A 200 -16.50 -0.90 -15.19
CA GLY A 200 -15.97 0.38 -14.79
C GLY A 200 -15.95 1.36 -15.95
N VAL A 201 -15.82 2.62 -15.61
CA VAL A 201 -15.63 3.72 -16.55
C VAL A 201 -14.75 4.78 -15.88
N ASP A 202 -13.82 5.35 -16.64
CA ASP A 202 -12.92 6.42 -16.22
C ASP A 202 -13.36 7.81 -16.74
N GLN A 203 -12.54 8.84 -16.47
CA GLN A 203 -12.77 10.23 -16.91
C GLN A 203 -12.79 10.39 -18.43
N ASP A 204 -12.15 9.50 -19.18
CA ASP A 204 -12.15 9.52 -20.66
C ASP A 204 -13.35 8.73 -21.24
N MET A 205 -14.30 8.33 -20.38
CA MET A 205 -15.45 7.50 -20.71
C MET A 205 -15.06 6.14 -21.30
N GLN A 206 -13.90 5.62 -20.90
CA GLN A 206 -13.40 4.35 -21.38
C GLN A 206 -13.89 3.20 -20.50
N PRO A 207 -14.64 2.23 -21.06
CA PRO A 207 -15.18 1.15 -20.29
C PRO A 207 -14.15 0.06 -19.99
N THR A 208 -14.21 -0.46 -18.76
CA THR A 208 -13.55 -1.70 -18.37
C THR A 208 -14.59 -2.78 -18.06
N VAL A 209 -14.31 -4.01 -18.45
CA VAL A 209 -15.18 -5.17 -18.18
C VAL A 209 -14.33 -6.29 -17.64
N GLY A 210 -14.74 -6.91 -16.53
CA GLY A 210 -14.07 -8.06 -15.96
C GLY A 210 -15.04 -9.22 -15.71
N LEU A 211 -14.57 -10.44 -15.95
CA LEU A 211 -15.24 -11.68 -15.61
C LEU A 211 -14.27 -12.60 -14.90
N SER A 212 -14.66 -13.16 -13.78
CA SER A 212 -13.84 -14.11 -13.03
C SER A 212 -14.64 -15.29 -12.52
N LYS A 213 -13.97 -16.41 -12.28
CA LYS A 213 -14.54 -17.56 -11.60
C LYS A 213 -13.49 -18.33 -10.83
N SER A 214 -13.80 -18.66 -9.58
CA SER A 214 -12.96 -19.51 -8.73
C SER A 214 -13.60 -20.89 -8.53
N MET A 215 -12.80 -21.94 -8.69
CA MET A 215 -13.24 -23.34 -8.60
C MET A 215 -12.13 -24.17 -7.91
N GLY A 216 -12.26 -24.40 -6.61
CA GLY A 216 -11.40 -25.35 -5.88
C GLY A 216 -9.91 -25.09 -6.03
N GLY A 217 -9.44 -23.85 -5.82
CA GLY A 217 -8.03 -23.47 -5.94
C GLY A 217 -7.63 -22.97 -7.34
N LEU A 218 -8.45 -23.20 -8.38
CA LEU A 218 -8.28 -22.61 -9.70
C LEU A 218 -9.14 -21.35 -9.82
N SER A 219 -8.51 -20.22 -10.16
CA SER A 219 -9.19 -18.98 -10.52
C SER A 219 -8.90 -18.64 -11.97
N ILE A 220 -9.94 -18.43 -12.76
CA ILE A 220 -9.85 -17.98 -14.15
C ILE A 220 -10.43 -16.58 -14.24
N TYR A 221 -9.85 -15.75 -15.11
CA TYR A 221 -10.33 -14.40 -15.36
C TYR A 221 -10.20 -14.01 -16.84
N ALA A 222 -11.09 -13.16 -17.26
CA ALA A 222 -11.03 -12.46 -18.54
C ALA A 222 -11.40 -11.00 -18.29
N GLY A 223 -10.73 -10.08 -18.96
CA GLY A 223 -11.00 -8.66 -18.85
C GLY A 223 -10.74 -7.94 -20.16
N TYR A 224 -11.42 -6.84 -20.35
CA TYR A 224 -11.19 -5.89 -21.43
C TYR A 224 -11.07 -4.48 -20.83
N ASP A 225 -10.08 -3.75 -21.28
CA ASP A 225 -9.84 -2.37 -20.92
C ASP A 225 -9.77 -1.55 -22.22
N ALA A 226 -10.68 -0.58 -22.35
CA ALA A 226 -10.74 0.22 -23.57
C ALA A 226 -9.61 1.28 -23.58
N ALA A 227 -9.07 1.68 -22.43
CA ALA A 227 -7.93 2.59 -22.35
C ALA A 227 -6.67 1.96 -22.95
N ASP A 228 -6.45 0.68 -22.64
CA ASP A 228 -5.31 -0.09 -23.15
C ASP A 228 -5.57 -0.72 -24.53
N GLU A 229 -6.79 -0.58 -25.08
CA GLU A 229 -7.26 -1.29 -26.29
C GLU A 229 -7.00 -2.81 -26.20
N GLY A 230 -7.01 -3.35 -24.96
CA GLY A 230 -6.48 -4.68 -24.68
C GLY A 230 -7.43 -5.59 -23.91
N GLY A 231 -7.45 -6.88 -24.31
CA GLY A 231 -8.08 -7.95 -23.54
C GLY A 231 -7.02 -8.78 -22.82
N LYS A 232 -7.30 -9.18 -21.59
CA LYS A 232 -6.47 -10.09 -20.78
C LYS A 232 -7.27 -11.33 -20.43
N VAL A 233 -6.65 -12.51 -20.55
CA VAL A 233 -7.20 -13.79 -20.08
C VAL A 233 -6.12 -14.49 -19.28
N GLY A 234 -6.46 -15.02 -18.13
CA GLY A 234 -5.50 -15.72 -17.30
C GLY A 234 -6.14 -16.73 -16.35
N ALA A 235 -5.29 -17.54 -15.76
CA ALA A 235 -5.66 -18.49 -14.74
C ALA A 235 -4.58 -18.57 -13.67
N THR A 236 -4.99 -18.68 -12.41
CA THR A 236 -4.11 -18.87 -11.26
C THR A 236 -4.52 -20.16 -10.54
N LEU A 237 -3.55 -21.02 -10.25
CA LEU A 237 -3.77 -22.25 -9.49
C LEU A 237 -3.05 -22.11 -8.14
N SER A 238 -3.80 -22.30 -7.06
CA SER A 238 -3.29 -22.37 -5.69
C SER A 238 -3.41 -23.79 -5.14
N PHE A 239 -2.34 -24.35 -4.56
CA PHE A 239 -2.27 -25.74 -4.04
C PHE A 239 -1.51 -25.78 -2.71
#